data_83feb18d7d617f5cdfad2414539d4fc5
#
_entry.id   83feb18d7d617f5cdfad2414539d4fc5
#
_cell.length_a   1.000
_cell.length_b   1.000
_cell.length_c   1.000
_cell.angle_alpha   90.00
_cell.angle_beta   90.00
_cell.angle_gamma   90.00
#
_symmetry.space_group_name_H-M   'P 1'
#
loop_
_entity.id
_entity.type
_entity.pdbx_description
1 polymer ?
#
loop_
_entity_poly.entity_id
_entity_poly.type
_entity_poly.pdbx_seq_one_letter_code
_entity_poly.pdbx_strand_id
1 'polypeptide(L)'
;MRPRVSVFLALSLDGFIAGENGDLTWLEAFSSDSQDETGYTALMNGIDVIVMGRNTYDTVIDFDPWPYADKRMVVMTRRALASRYGEEPFDGTLTALLERLAEQGHRHVYLDGGATVREGIKAGVVDHLTLSWVPLVLGKGIPLFGNDLPHTLLRLDDTKRLPSGLMQAMYVPVRHA
;
A
#
# COMPACT_ATOMS: atom_id res chain seq x y z
N MET A 1 2.05 -14.31 17.13
CA MET A 1 1.61 -14.42 15.70
C MET A 1 1.67 -13.02 15.12
N ARG A 2 2.36 -12.78 13.99
CA ARG A 2 2.45 -11.45 13.39
C ARG A 2 1.08 -10.95 12.90
N PRO A 3 0.87 -9.64 12.75
CA PRO A 3 -0.32 -9.11 12.11
C PRO A 3 -0.47 -9.61 10.68
N ARG A 4 -1.71 -9.67 10.18
CA ARG A 4 -1.99 -9.81 8.76
C ARG A 4 -1.54 -8.55 8.04
N VAL A 5 -0.94 -8.70 6.87
CA VAL A 5 -0.41 -7.60 6.06
C VAL A 5 -1.14 -7.55 4.74
N SER A 6 -1.81 -6.44 4.50
CA SER A 6 -2.54 -6.17 3.25
C SER A 6 -1.91 -5.01 2.49
N VAL A 7 -1.93 -5.14 1.17
CA VAL A 7 -1.56 -4.12 0.20
C VAL A 7 -2.81 -3.80 -0.63
N PHE A 8 -3.05 -2.52 -0.89
CA PHE A 8 -4.15 -2.06 -1.71
C PHE A 8 -3.70 -0.85 -2.52
N LEU A 9 -3.43 -1.03 -3.80
CA LEU A 9 -2.85 0.00 -4.64
C LEU A 9 -3.51 0.04 -6.01
N ALA A 10 -3.59 1.26 -6.58
CA ALA A 10 -3.82 1.46 -7.99
C ALA A 10 -2.50 1.56 -8.74
N LEU A 11 -2.45 1.07 -9.96
CA LEU A 11 -1.29 1.16 -10.83
C LEU A 11 -1.69 1.33 -12.28
N SER A 12 -0.83 1.98 -13.06
CA SER A 12 -0.99 2.06 -14.50
C SER A 12 -0.88 0.68 -15.14
N LEU A 13 -1.35 0.53 -16.38
CA LEU A 13 -1.29 -0.73 -17.10
C LEU A 13 0.16 -1.27 -17.22
N ASP A 14 1.12 -0.38 -17.30
CA ASP A 14 2.56 -0.67 -17.37
C ASP A 14 3.25 -0.73 -15.97
N GLY A 15 2.47 -0.76 -14.88
CA GLY A 15 2.93 -1.14 -13.54
C GLY A 15 3.49 -0.04 -12.67
N PHE A 16 3.23 1.23 -12.97
CA PHE A 16 3.64 2.36 -12.14
C PHE A 16 2.55 2.73 -11.12
N ILE A 17 2.96 3.01 -9.88
CA ILE A 17 2.07 3.47 -8.79
C ILE A 17 1.99 5.00 -8.70
N ALA A 18 2.95 5.69 -9.28
CA ALA A 18 3.00 7.14 -9.38
C ALA A 18 3.77 7.53 -10.64
N GLY A 19 3.52 8.72 -11.15
CA GLY A 19 4.34 9.35 -12.16
C GLY A 19 5.72 9.75 -11.61
N GLU A 20 6.49 10.50 -12.40
CA GLU A 20 7.77 11.05 -11.93
C GLU A 20 7.53 11.97 -10.72
N ASN A 21 8.47 11.96 -9.78
CA ASN A 21 8.41 12.75 -8.54
C ASN A 21 7.19 12.47 -7.64
N GLY A 22 6.54 11.32 -7.79
CA GLY A 22 5.38 10.95 -6.98
C GLY A 22 4.06 11.55 -7.46
N ASP A 23 3.98 12.01 -8.71
CA ASP A 23 2.74 12.56 -9.28
C ASP A 23 1.62 11.50 -9.29
N LEU A 24 0.46 11.88 -8.73
CA LEU A 24 -0.76 11.06 -8.63
C LEU A 24 -1.94 11.66 -9.40
N THR A 25 -1.77 12.77 -10.09
CA THR A 25 -2.87 13.50 -10.78
C THR A 25 -3.57 12.65 -11.83
N TRP A 26 -2.86 11.68 -12.41
CA TRP A 26 -3.43 10.74 -13.38
C TRP A 26 -4.51 9.81 -12.79
N LEU A 27 -4.55 9.64 -11.45
CA LEU A 27 -5.58 8.86 -10.77
C LEU A 27 -6.91 9.62 -10.64
N GLU A 28 -6.90 10.94 -10.64
CA GLU A 28 -8.09 11.78 -10.44
C GLU A 28 -9.18 11.49 -11.47
N ALA A 29 -8.80 11.23 -12.72
CA ALA A 29 -9.73 10.90 -13.81
C ALA A 29 -10.48 9.56 -13.60
N PHE A 30 -10.02 8.72 -12.67
CA PHE A 30 -10.56 7.40 -12.37
C PHE A 30 -11.11 7.31 -10.94
N SER A 31 -11.11 8.41 -10.20
CA SER A 31 -11.74 8.51 -8.89
C SER A 31 -13.24 8.67 -9.08
N SER A 32 -14.05 7.76 -8.52
CA SER A 32 -15.50 7.89 -8.55
C SER A 32 -16.00 8.60 -7.30
N ASP A 33 -16.76 9.66 -7.47
CA ASP A 33 -17.30 10.48 -6.37
C ASP A 33 -18.44 9.80 -5.58
N SER A 34 -18.96 8.66 -6.02
CA SER A 34 -20.30 8.27 -5.59
C SER A 34 -20.42 7.01 -4.73
N GLN A 35 -19.49 6.10 -4.76
CA GLN A 35 -19.48 4.90 -3.90
C GLN A 35 -18.09 4.24 -3.89
N ASP A 36 -17.69 3.65 -2.77
CA ASP A 36 -16.49 2.83 -2.69
C ASP A 36 -16.64 1.54 -3.50
N GLU A 37 -16.53 1.64 -4.80
CA GLU A 37 -16.58 0.50 -5.71
C GLU A 37 -15.38 -0.43 -5.57
N THR A 38 -14.27 0.10 -5.02
CA THR A 38 -13.02 -0.63 -4.88
C THR A 38 -12.97 -1.56 -3.68
N GLY A 39 -13.78 -1.29 -2.65
CA GLY A 39 -13.73 -1.97 -1.36
C GLY A 39 -12.65 -1.43 -0.42
N TYR A 40 -12.08 -0.27 -0.73
CA TYR A 40 -11.05 0.38 0.10
C TYR A 40 -11.57 0.71 1.51
N THR A 41 -12.77 1.29 1.61
CA THR A 41 -13.38 1.63 2.90
C THR A 41 -13.59 0.38 3.77
N ALA A 42 -14.06 -0.72 3.17
CA ALA A 42 -14.24 -1.98 3.90
C ALA A 42 -12.90 -2.54 4.41
N LEU A 43 -11.83 -2.46 3.60
CA LEU A 43 -10.49 -2.81 4.04
C LEU A 43 -10.04 -1.92 5.19
N MET A 44 -10.14 -0.59 5.03
CA MET A 44 -9.67 0.38 6.02
C MET A 44 -10.39 0.23 7.36
N ASN A 45 -11.67 -0.12 7.38
CA ASN A 45 -12.40 -0.40 8.63
C ASN A 45 -11.79 -1.55 9.44
N GLY A 46 -11.12 -2.49 8.78
CA GLY A 46 -10.44 -3.62 9.42
C GLY A 46 -8.96 -3.40 9.71
N ILE A 47 -8.38 -2.27 9.32
CA ILE A 47 -6.95 -1.95 9.53
C ILE A 47 -6.72 -1.33 10.90
N ASP A 48 -5.75 -1.84 11.64
CA ASP A 48 -5.31 -1.28 12.92
C ASP A 48 -4.21 -0.23 12.74
N VAL A 49 -3.27 -0.48 11.82
CA VAL A 49 -2.07 0.36 11.61
C VAL A 49 -1.77 0.48 10.13
N ILE A 50 -1.47 1.69 9.71
CA ILE A 50 -0.91 1.97 8.37
C ILE A 50 0.60 2.09 8.52
N VAL A 51 1.33 1.43 7.64
CA VAL A 51 2.79 1.51 7.54
C VAL A 51 3.17 1.99 6.16
N MET A 52 3.90 3.08 6.08
CA MET A 52 4.38 3.62 4.80
C MET A 52 5.84 4.08 4.90
N GLY A 53 6.49 4.18 3.74
CA GLY A 53 7.82 4.76 3.64
C GLY A 53 7.79 6.29 3.67
N ARG A 54 8.93 6.91 3.98
CA ARG A 54 9.07 8.35 4.09
C ARG A 54 8.65 9.13 2.84
N ASN A 55 8.99 8.65 1.66
CA ASN A 55 8.64 9.36 0.42
C ASN A 55 7.13 9.35 0.16
N THR A 56 6.45 8.24 0.47
CA THR A 56 4.99 8.15 0.41
C THR A 56 4.36 9.12 1.42
N TYR A 57 4.85 9.12 2.65
CA TYR A 57 4.41 10.06 3.67
C TYR A 57 4.56 11.52 3.23
N ASP A 58 5.73 11.90 2.72
CA ASP A 58 5.99 13.25 2.22
C ASP A 58 5.06 13.66 1.06
N THR A 59 4.55 12.68 0.29
CA THR A 59 3.57 12.93 -0.78
C THR A 59 2.15 13.13 -0.23
N VAL A 60 1.74 12.32 0.75
CA VAL A 60 0.34 12.31 1.20
C VAL A 60 0.04 13.26 2.35
N ILE A 61 1.07 13.75 3.06
CA ILE A 61 0.89 14.57 4.27
C ILE A 61 0.17 15.89 3.99
N ASP A 62 0.22 16.39 2.77
CA ASP A 62 -0.42 17.63 2.35
C ASP A 62 -1.82 17.40 1.73
N PHE A 63 -2.33 16.17 1.75
CA PHE A 63 -3.70 15.89 1.28
C PHE A 63 -4.73 16.51 2.26
N ASP A 64 -5.71 17.19 1.67
CA ASP A 64 -6.80 17.80 2.42
C ASP A 64 -8.15 17.36 1.79
N PRO A 65 -9.04 16.69 2.55
CA PRO A 65 -8.88 16.26 3.94
C PRO A 65 -7.83 15.17 4.12
N TRP A 66 -7.25 15.08 5.34
CA TRP A 66 -6.31 14.02 5.70
C TRP A 66 -6.99 12.64 5.65
N PRO A 67 -6.58 11.73 4.78
CA PRO A 67 -7.34 10.51 4.50
C PRO A 67 -7.21 9.42 5.59
N TYR A 68 -6.30 9.61 6.56
CA TYR A 68 -5.95 8.59 7.56
C TYR A 68 -6.24 9.03 9.01
N ALA A 69 -7.17 10.00 9.20
CA ALA A 69 -7.42 10.67 10.48
C ALA A 69 -7.68 9.72 11.67
N ASP A 70 -8.34 8.59 11.42
CA ASP A 70 -8.74 7.64 12.46
C ASP A 70 -7.78 6.43 12.59
N LYS A 71 -6.59 6.52 11.98
CA LYS A 71 -5.67 5.38 11.93
C LYS A 71 -4.32 5.71 12.57
N ARG A 72 -3.82 4.77 13.33
CA ARG A 72 -2.41 4.80 13.73
C ARG A 72 -1.54 4.67 12.51
N MET A 73 -0.52 5.52 12.40
CA MET A 73 0.42 5.49 11.29
C MET A 73 1.84 5.38 11.77
N VAL A 74 2.59 4.48 11.15
CA VAL A 74 4.03 4.33 11.33
C VAL A 74 4.74 4.64 10.01
N VAL A 75 5.68 5.56 10.07
CA VAL A 75 6.50 5.95 8.91
C VAL A 75 7.87 5.32 9.04
N MET A 76 8.21 4.43 8.13
CA MET A 76 9.54 3.82 8.07
C MET A 76 10.55 4.84 7.56
N THR A 77 11.42 5.31 8.45
CA THR A 77 12.37 6.39 8.16
C THR A 77 13.52 6.45 9.15
N ARG A 78 14.71 6.80 8.64
CA ARG A 78 15.89 7.19 9.45
C ARG A 78 16.01 8.70 9.62
N ARG A 79 15.18 9.46 8.91
CA ARG A 79 15.17 10.92 8.99
C ARG A 79 14.21 11.38 10.10
N ALA A 80 14.50 12.52 10.72
CA ALA A 80 13.55 13.14 11.65
C ALA A 80 12.18 13.34 10.98
N LEU A 81 11.11 13.00 11.69
CA LEU A 81 9.74 13.14 11.25
C LEU A 81 9.06 14.28 11.99
N ALA A 82 8.59 15.28 11.26
CA ALA A 82 7.70 16.30 11.80
C ALA A 82 6.26 15.77 11.69
N SER A 83 5.81 15.07 12.72
CA SER A 83 4.45 14.54 12.79
C SER A 83 3.43 15.68 12.85
N ARG A 84 2.34 15.58 12.07
CA ARG A 84 1.20 16.55 12.11
C ARG A 84 -0.03 15.94 12.77
N TYR A 85 -0.21 14.62 12.65
CA TYR A 85 -1.43 13.91 13.09
C TYR A 85 -1.12 12.73 14.01
N GLY A 86 0.10 12.69 14.61
CA GLY A 86 0.50 11.64 15.53
C GLY A 86 1.23 10.47 14.89
N GLU A 87 1.77 10.64 13.68
CA GLU A 87 2.56 9.62 12.99
C GLU A 87 3.85 9.32 13.75
N GLU A 88 4.19 8.05 13.83
CA GLU A 88 5.35 7.55 14.56
C GLU A 88 6.49 7.17 13.61
N PRO A 89 7.70 7.71 13.78
CA PRO A 89 8.84 7.24 13.00
C PRO A 89 9.31 5.86 13.50
N PHE A 90 9.75 5.03 12.58
CA PHE A 90 10.39 3.77 12.89
C PHE A 90 11.65 3.58 12.05
N ASP A 91 12.79 3.41 12.72
CA ASP A 91 14.09 3.08 12.12
C ASP A 91 14.41 1.62 12.39
N GLY A 92 14.15 0.77 11.42
CA GLY A 92 14.34 -0.68 11.51
C GLY A 92 13.80 -1.40 10.29
N THR A 93 13.83 -2.73 10.33
CA THR A 93 13.25 -3.56 9.27
C THR A 93 11.73 -3.66 9.43
N LEU A 94 11.03 -3.91 8.33
CA LEU A 94 9.59 -4.15 8.38
C LEU A 94 9.23 -5.35 9.27
N THR A 95 10.05 -6.40 9.26
CA THR A 95 9.84 -7.58 10.11
C THR A 95 9.88 -7.21 11.60
N ALA A 96 10.88 -6.45 12.02
CA ALA A 96 10.98 -5.98 13.41
C ALA A 96 9.80 -5.08 13.81
N LEU A 97 9.33 -4.24 12.89
CA LEU A 97 8.12 -3.44 13.13
C LEU A 97 6.90 -4.33 13.32
N LEU A 98 6.69 -5.34 12.47
CA LEU A 98 5.54 -6.24 12.57
C LEU A 98 5.56 -7.06 13.87
N GLU A 99 6.74 -7.47 14.35
CA GLU A 99 6.90 -8.13 15.64
C GLU A 99 6.47 -7.20 16.80
N ARG A 100 6.98 -5.96 16.79
CA ARG A 100 6.59 -4.93 17.77
C ARG A 100 5.09 -4.64 17.74
N LEU A 101 4.48 -4.54 16.58
CA LEU A 101 3.04 -4.31 16.44
C LEU A 101 2.22 -5.50 16.96
N ALA A 102 2.70 -6.73 16.76
CA ALA A 102 2.08 -7.93 17.31
C ALA A 102 2.10 -7.94 18.84
N GLU A 103 3.24 -7.58 19.47
CA GLU A 103 3.38 -7.45 20.92
C GLU A 103 2.43 -6.40 21.50
N GLN A 104 2.13 -5.35 20.73
CA GLN A 104 1.17 -4.31 21.09
C GLN A 104 -0.30 -4.72 20.85
N GLY A 105 -0.55 -5.92 20.32
CA GLY A 105 -1.89 -6.46 20.10
C GLY A 105 -2.53 -6.11 18.76
N HIS A 106 -1.79 -5.45 17.86
CA HIS A 106 -2.30 -5.14 16.52
C HIS A 106 -2.35 -6.40 15.66
N ARG A 107 -3.40 -6.52 14.85
CA ARG A 107 -3.72 -7.73 14.08
C ARG A 107 -3.73 -7.52 12.59
N HIS A 108 -3.93 -6.30 12.11
CA HIS A 108 -4.03 -6.02 10.68
C HIS A 108 -3.29 -4.73 10.31
N VAL A 109 -2.33 -4.87 9.42
CA VAL A 109 -1.48 -3.78 8.92
C VAL A 109 -1.76 -3.56 7.43
N TYR A 110 -1.90 -2.30 7.05
CA TYR A 110 -1.89 -1.87 5.65
C TYR A 110 -0.53 -1.31 5.30
N LEU A 111 0.11 -1.89 4.28
CA LEU A 111 1.36 -1.36 3.70
C LEU A 111 1.04 -0.45 2.54
N ASP A 112 1.51 0.79 2.63
CA ASP A 112 1.36 1.80 1.59
C ASP A 112 2.71 2.23 1.02
N GLY A 113 2.72 2.48 -0.30
CA GLY A 113 3.89 2.91 -1.04
C GLY A 113 4.81 1.79 -1.52
N GLY A 114 5.38 2.00 -2.71
CA GLY A 114 6.13 0.96 -3.43
C GLY A 114 7.35 0.41 -2.67
N ALA A 115 8.07 1.26 -1.94
CA ALA A 115 9.26 0.83 -1.21
C ALA A 115 8.90 -0.16 -0.08
N THR A 116 7.90 0.18 0.74
CA THR A 116 7.41 -0.67 1.84
C THR A 116 6.77 -1.97 1.32
N VAL A 117 6.01 -1.90 0.24
CA VAL A 117 5.41 -3.08 -0.39
C VAL A 117 6.50 -4.01 -0.92
N ARG A 118 7.51 -3.49 -1.62
CA ARG A 118 8.64 -4.31 -2.08
C ARG A 118 9.41 -4.94 -0.93
N GLU A 119 9.65 -4.21 0.15
CA GLU A 119 10.25 -4.76 1.37
C GLU A 119 9.38 -5.89 1.95
N GLY A 120 8.07 -5.71 2.01
CA GLY A 120 7.12 -6.73 2.45
C GLY A 120 7.14 -7.99 1.59
N ILE A 121 7.25 -7.85 0.28
CA ILE A 121 7.36 -8.98 -0.65
C ILE A 121 8.70 -9.71 -0.45
N LYS A 122 9.82 -8.98 -0.35
CA LYS A 122 11.14 -9.55 -0.09
C LYS A 122 11.20 -10.32 1.23
N ALA A 123 10.58 -9.78 2.26
CA ALA A 123 10.52 -10.41 3.58
C ALA A 123 9.49 -11.57 3.66
N GLY A 124 8.68 -11.79 2.61
CA GLY A 124 7.64 -12.83 2.59
C GLY A 124 6.51 -12.57 3.61
N VAL A 125 6.29 -11.32 4.01
CA VAL A 125 5.32 -10.97 5.05
C VAL A 125 3.97 -10.46 4.52
N VAL A 126 3.86 -10.17 3.23
CA VAL A 126 2.59 -9.79 2.62
C VAL A 126 1.64 -10.98 2.59
N ASP A 127 0.39 -10.79 3.00
CA ASP A 127 -0.65 -11.82 2.99
C ASP A 127 -1.65 -11.62 1.85
N HIS A 128 -2.01 -10.38 1.55
CA HIS A 128 -2.97 -10.04 0.51
C HIS A 128 -2.48 -8.84 -0.29
N LEU A 129 -2.61 -8.93 -1.62
CA LEU A 129 -2.40 -7.81 -2.53
C LEU A 129 -3.69 -7.57 -3.32
N THR A 130 -4.29 -6.41 -3.14
CA THR A 130 -5.38 -5.93 -3.99
C THR A 130 -4.80 -4.86 -4.91
N LEU A 131 -4.80 -5.14 -6.19
CA LEU A 131 -4.23 -4.28 -7.23
C LEU A 131 -5.30 -3.88 -8.21
N SER A 132 -5.44 -2.57 -8.44
CA SER A 132 -6.39 -2.01 -9.41
C SER A 132 -5.62 -1.41 -10.59
N TRP A 133 -5.72 -2.04 -11.76
CA TRP A 133 -5.11 -1.54 -12.99
C TRP A 133 -5.99 -0.47 -13.61
N VAL A 134 -5.38 0.70 -13.76
CA VAL A 134 -5.96 1.82 -14.51
C VAL A 134 -5.68 1.59 -15.99
N PRO A 135 -6.65 1.79 -16.88
CA PRO A 135 -6.45 1.62 -18.32
C PRO A 135 -5.65 2.79 -18.95
N LEU A 136 -4.44 3.00 -18.44
CA LEU A 136 -3.52 4.07 -18.79
C LEU A 136 -2.08 3.53 -18.83
N VAL A 137 -1.30 3.93 -19.81
CA VAL A 137 0.14 3.72 -19.90
C VAL A 137 0.84 5.02 -19.52
N LEU A 138 1.65 5.01 -18.46
CA LEU A 138 2.43 6.17 -18.04
C LEU A 138 3.77 6.29 -18.77
N GLY A 139 4.36 5.17 -19.16
CA GLY A 139 5.67 5.11 -19.82
C GLY A 139 6.85 5.31 -18.89
N LYS A 140 6.70 6.10 -17.84
CA LYS A 140 7.72 6.39 -16.82
C LYS A 140 7.08 6.77 -15.49
N GLY A 141 7.80 6.54 -14.40
CA GLY A 141 7.31 6.82 -13.06
C GLY A 141 7.92 5.91 -12.00
N ILE A 142 7.25 5.77 -10.86
CA ILE A 142 7.64 4.91 -9.76
C ILE A 142 6.98 3.55 -9.92
N PRO A 143 7.74 2.47 -10.26
CA PRO A 143 7.17 1.15 -10.45
C PRO A 143 6.77 0.52 -9.10
N LEU A 144 5.67 -0.25 -9.09
CA LEU A 144 5.34 -1.08 -7.93
C LEU A 144 6.37 -2.19 -7.74
N PHE A 145 6.66 -2.94 -8.80
CA PHE A 145 7.63 -4.03 -8.78
C PHE A 145 8.97 -3.52 -9.31
N GLY A 146 10.02 -3.63 -8.48
CA GLY A 146 11.38 -3.28 -8.88
C GLY A 146 12.10 -4.48 -9.51
N ASN A 147 13.33 -4.24 -9.97
CA ASN A 147 14.14 -5.27 -10.63
C ASN A 147 14.86 -6.23 -9.64
N ASP A 148 14.69 -6.00 -8.34
CA ASP A 148 15.42 -6.67 -7.26
C ASP A 148 14.51 -7.54 -6.38
N LEU A 149 13.27 -7.79 -6.82
CA LEU A 149 12.34 -8.68 -6.11
C LEU A 149 12.67 -10.15 -6.38
N PRO A 150 12.54 -11.02 -5.36
CA PRO A 150 12.64 -12.45 -5.57
C PRO A 150 11.48 -12.94 -6.43
N HIS A 151 11.71 -14.04 -7.16
CA HIS A 151 10.62 -14.71 -7.85
C HIS A 151 9.56 -15.15 -6.83
N THR A 152 8.38 -14.55 -6.92
CA THR A 152 7.30 -14.77 -5.98
C THR A 152 6.06 -15.23 -6.72
N LEU A 153 5.62 -16.46 -6.45
CA LEU A 153 4.39 -16.98 -7.04
C LEU A 153 3.18 -16.43 -6.28
N LEU A 154 2.22 -15.91 -7.04
CA LEU A 154 0.96 -15.39 -6.52
C LEU A 154 -0.19 -16.27 -7.03
N ARG A 155 -1.10 -16.63 -6.17
CA ARG A 155 -2.39 -17.21 -6.54
C ARG A 155 -3.41 -16.10 -6.70
N LEU A 156 -4.09 -16.09 -7.84
CA LEU A 156 -5.24 -15.22 -8.04
C LEU A 156 -6.40 -15.72 -7.17
N ASP A 157 -6.96 -14.81 -6.37
CA ASP A 157 -8.06 -15.13 -5.45
C ASP A 157 -9.39 -14.63 -6.00
N ASP A 158 -9.43 -13.38 -6.48
CA ASP A 158 -10.62 -12.78 -7.08
C ASP A 158 -10.26 -11.71 -8.12
N THR A 159 -11.18 -11.46 -9.04
CA THR A 159 -11.08 -10.35 -10.00
C THR A 159 -12.42 -9.68 -10.20
N LYS A 160 -12.42 -8.37 -10.42
CA LYS A 160 -13.61 -7.64 -10.80
C LYS A 160 -13.29 -6.46 -11.72
N ARG A 161 -14.22 -6.17 -12.63
CA ARG A 161 -14.25 -4.93 -13.38
C ARG A 161 -15.04 -3.91 -12.58
N LEU A 162 -14.46 -2.75 -12.35
CA LEU A 162 -15.11 -1.65 -11.64
C LEU A 162 -15.88 -0.76 -12.62
N PRO A 163 -16.98 -0.08 -12.19
CA PRO A 163 -17.71 0.88 -12.99
C PRO A 163 -16.84 2.00 -13.57
N SER A 164 -15.83 2.45 -12.85
CA SER A 164 -14.81 3.41 -13.31
C SER A 164 -13.95 2.91 -14.49
N GLY A 165 -14.07 1.64 -14.86
CA GLY A 165 -13.29 1.02 -15.93
C GLY A 165 -11.99 0.35 -15.46
N LEU A 166 -11.66 0.43 -14.16
CA LEU A 166 -10.52 -0.26 -13.60
C LEU A 166 -10.76 -1.78 -13.58
N MET A 167 -9.68 -2.53 -13.74
CA MET A 167 -9.66 -3.96 -13.45
C MET A 167 -8.96 -4.17 -12.10
N GLN A 168 -9.65 -4.73 -11.14
CA GLN A 168 -9.09 -5.05 -9.83
C GLN A 168 -8.89 -6.56 -9.70
N ALA A 169 -7.74 -6.96 -9.16
CA ALA A 169 -7.45 -8.35 -8.83
C ALA A 169 -6.88 -8.47 -7.42
N MET A 170 -7.29 -9.53 -6.73
CA MET A 170 -6.80 -9.90 -5.41
C MET A 170 -5.88 -11.10 -5.52
N TYR A 171 -4.70 -10.99 -4.93
CA TYR A 171 -3.69 -12.04 -4.93
C TYR A 171 -3.27 -12.42 -3.52
N VAL A 172 -2.93 -13.69 -3.38
CA VAL A 172 -2.33 -14.25 -2.16
C VAL A 172 -0.98 -14.88 -2.54
N PRO A 173 0.13 -14.50 -1.88
CA PRO A 173 1.41 -15.13 -2.11
C PRO A 173 1.39 -16.63 -1.77
N VAL A 174 1.90 -17.44 -2.69
CA VAL A 174 2.05 -18.88 -2.44
C VAL A 174 3.29 -19.09 -1.58
N ARG A 175 3.08 -19.59 -0.37
CA ARG A 175 4.18 -19.97 0.53
C ARG A 175 4.51 -21.44 0.28
N HIS A 176 5.74 -21.68 -0.08
CA HIS A 176 6.23 -23.06 -0.08
C HIS A 176 6.41 -23.51 1.38
N ALA A 177 5.83 -24.65 1.69
CA ALA A 177 5.98 -25.30 3.00
C ALA A 177 7.42 -25.76 3.23
#